data_3737be1869f4ff164e2feaadbba62068
#
_entry.id   3737be1869f4ff164e2feaadbba62068
#
_cell.length_a   1.000
_cell.length_b   1.000
_cell.length_c   1.000
_cell.angle_alpha   90.00
_cell.angle_beta   90.00
_cell.angle_gamma   90.00
#
_symmetry.space_group_name_H-M   'P 1'
#
loop_
_entity.id
_entity.type
_entity.pdbx_description
1 polymer ?
#
loop_
_entity_poly.entity_id
_entity_poly.type
_entity_poly.pdbx_seq_one_letter_code
_entity_poly.pdbx_strand_id
1 'polypeptide(L)'
;FPILSRTVYGKPLVYFDNGATTQKPRLVVDALVDEYYSVNANVHRGVHYLSQQATELHEASRETVRQFINARSTSEVVFTRGTTESINLLVSSFGDEFMQEGDEVILSVMEHHSNIVPWQLLAARKGIAIKVIPMNDKGELLLDEYEKLFSERTKIVSVVHVSNVLGTVNPVKEMIATAHAHGVPCL
;
A
#
# COMPACT_ATOMS: atom_id res chain seq x y z
N PHE A 1 11.35 -17.30 -11.61
CA PHE A 1 11.43 -16.01 -12.35
C PHE A 1 12.20 -16.24 -13.66
N PRO A 2 11.51 -16.66 -14.76
CA PRO A 2 12.21 -17.04 -16.00
C PRO A 2 13.06 -15.93 -16.62
N ILE A 3 12.64 -14.67 -16.47
CA ILE A 3 13.38 -13.53 -17.03
C ILE A 3 14.78 -13.36 -16.42
N LEU A 4 14.99 -13.78 -15.17
CA LEU A 4 16.26 -13.62 -14.49
C LEU A 4 17.35 -14.62 -14.99
N SER A 5 16.98 -15.62 -15.78
CA SER A 5 17.92 -16.55 -16.41
C SER A 5 18.50 -16.02 -17.73
N ARG A 6 18.17 -14.80 -18.15
CA ARG A 6 18.68 -14.20 -19.38
C ARG A 6 20.14 -13.78 -19.26
N THR A 7 20.82 -13.80 -20.39
CA THR A 7 22.15 -13.21 -20.55
C THR A 7 22.03 -11.86 -21.26
N VAL A 8 22.71 -10.86 -20.74
CA VAL A 8 22.77 -9.51 -21.30
C VAL A 8 24.23 -9.13 -21.47
N TYR A 9 24.64 -8.76 -22.69
CA TYR A 9 26.03 -8.48 -23.04
C TYR A 9 27.01 -9.57 -22.64
N GLY A 10 26.60 -10.85 -22.77
CA GLY A 10 27.42 -12.02 -22.44
C GLY A 10 27.57 -12.33 -20.93
N LYS A 11 26.82 -11.62 -20.07
CA LYS A 11 26.84 -11.81 -18.61
C LYS A 11 25.43 -12.16 -18.10
N PRO A 12 25.30 -12.90 -16.97
CA PRO A 12 24.02 -13.13 -16.34
C PRO A 12 23.32 -11.79 -16.02
N LEU A 13 22.00 -11.75 -16.22
CA LEU A 13 21.20 -10.58 -15.87
C LEU A 13 21.22 -10.36 -14.34
N VAL A 14 21.59 -9.14 -13.93
CA VAL A 14 21.42 -8.63 -12.58
C VAL A 14 20.28 -7.60 -12.62
N TYR A 15 19.26 -7.77 -11.76
CA TYR A 15 18.07 -6.93 -11.73
C TYR A 15 17.76 -6.46 -10.30
N PHE A 16 17.91 -5.17 -10.03
CA PHE A 16 17.71 -4.57 -8.70
C PHE A 16 16.53 -3.59 -8.65
N ASP A 17 15.72 -3.52 -9.69
CA ASP A 17 14.63 -2.55 -9.81
C ASP A 17 13.24 -3.17 -9.55
N ASN A 18 13.16 -4.17 -8.65
CA ASN A 18 11.88 -4.78 -8.27
C ASN A 18 10.94 -3.82 -7.53
N GLY A 19 11.48 -2.75 -6.92
CA GLY A 19 10.68 -1.70 -6.29
C GLY A 19 9.80 -0.95 -7.29
N ALA A 20 10.30 -0.72 -8.50
CA ALA A 20 9.54 -0.10 -9.59
C ALA A 20 8.74 -1.14 -10.39
N THR A 21 9.35 -2.26 -10.75
CA THR A 21 8.72 -3.31 -11.56
C THR A 21 9.14 -4.69 -11.05
N THR A 22 8.29 -5.31 -10.25
CA THR A 22 8.53 -6.66 -9.73
C THR A 22 8.44 -7.70 -10.83
N GLN A 23 9.47 -8.51 -10.97
CA GLN A 23 9.47 -9.65 -11.89
C GLN A 23 8.47 -10.72 -11.45
N LYS A 24 7.87 -11.42 -12.42
CA LYS A 24 6.81 -12.39 -12.17
C LYS A 24 7.38 -13.82 -12.12
N PRO A 25 7.07 -14.62 -11.10
CA PRO A 25 7.33 -16.04 -11.13
C PRO A 25 6.45 -16.74 -12.16
N ARG A 26 6.93 -17.88 -12.70
CA ARG A 26 6.17 -18.68 -13.67
C ARG A 26 4.77 -19.00 -13.17
N LEU A 27 4.62 -19.41 -11.92
CA LEU A 27 3.34 -19.76 -11.31
C LEU A 27 2.27 -18.68 -11.48
N VAL A 28 2.64 -17.40 -11.32
CA VAL A 28 1.71 -16.28 -11.49
C VAL A 28 1.32 -16.09 -12.95
N VAL A 29 2.29 -16.24 -13.87
CA VAL A 29 2.01 -16.11 -15.31
C VAL A 29 1.12 -17.25 -15.78
N ASP A 30 1.43 -18.49 -15.40
CA ASP A 30 0.67 -19.67 -15.77
C ASP A 30 -0.78 -19.58 -15.23
N ALA A 31 -0.98 -19.12 -13.99
CA ALA A 31 -2.32 -18.93 -13.42
C ALA A 31 -3.15 -17.90 -14.21
N LEU A 32 -2.55 -16.80 -14.68
CA LEU A 32 -3.23 -15.83 -15.53
C LEU A 32 -3.63 -16.42 -16.89
N VAL A 33 -2.74 -17.23 -17.49
CA VAL A 33 -3.03 -17.92 -18.75
C VAL A 33 -4.17 -18.93 -18.58
N ASP A 34 -4.12 -19.72 -17.51
CA ASP A 34 -5.17 -20.70 -17.21
C ASP A 34 -6.53 -20.05 -16.96
N GLU A 35 -6.57 -18.92 -16.26
CA GLU A 35 -7.81 -18.17 -16.05
C GLU A 35 -8.41 -17.72 -17.37
N TYR A 36 -7.62 -17.11 -18.26
CA TYR A 36 -8.11 -16.64 -19.56
C TYR A 36 -8.60 -17.77 -20.47
N TYR A 37 -8.00 -18.94 -20.41
CA TYR A 37 -8.35 -20.07 -21.27
C TYR A 37 -9.48 -20.95 -20.72
N SER A 38 -9.73 -20.94 -19.41
CA SER A 38 -10.64 -21.90 -18.78
C SER A 38 -11.83 -21.29 -18.05
N VAL A 39 -11.70 -20.13 -17.40
CA VAL A 39 -12.72 -19.58 -16.48
C VAL A 39 -13.02 -18.10 -16.65
N ASN A 40 -12.47 -17.43 -17.65
CA ASN A 40 -12.66 -16.00 -17.85
C ASN A 40 -14.14 -15.61 -18.04
N ALA A 41 -14.76 -15.02 -17.02
CA ALA A 41 -16.14 -14.59 -17.03
C ALA A 41 -16.38 -13.45 -16.03
N ASN A 42 -17.54 -12.81 -16.09
CA ASN A 42 -17.98 -11.78 -15.15
C ASN A 42 -18.10 -12.34 -13.72
N VAL A 43 -17.37 -11.75 -12.80
CA VAL A 43 -17.45 -12.05 -11.37
C VAL A 43 -18.73 -11.43 -10.79
N HIS A 44 -19.47 -12.17 -9.95
CA HIS A 44 -20.70 -11.77 -9.24
C HIS A 44 -21.94 -11.41 -10.07
N ARG A 45 -21.88 -11.42 -11.39
CA ARG A 45 -22.99 -10.94 -12.24
C ARG A 45 -23.59 -11.96 -13.20
N GLY A 46 -22.95 -13.10 -13.38
CA GLY A 46 -23.45 -14.15 -14.27
C GLY A 46 -24.08 -15.29 -13.50
N VAL A 47 -25.12 -15.91 -14.09
CA VAL A 47 -25.81 -17.09 -13.55
C VAL A 47 -25.36 -18.40 -14.22
N HIS A 48 -24.36 -18.35 -15.09
CA HIS A 48 -23.81 -19.49 -15.81
C HIS A 48 -22.53 -20.04 -15.14
N TYR A 49 -22.19 -21.29 -15.51
CA TYR A 49 -21.09 -22.04 -14.90
C TYR A 49 -19.77 -21.26 -14.80
N LEU A 50 -19.29 -20.66 -15.90
CA LEU A 50 -18.00 -19.93 -15.88
C LEU A 50 -18.03 -18.73 -14.92
N SER A 51 -19.14 -18.02 -14.80
CA SER A 51 -19.27 -16.91 -13.86
C SER A 51 -19.24 -17.38 -12.41
N GLN A 52 -19.80 -18.54 -12.11
CA GLN A 52 -19.72 -19.13 -10.76
C GLN A 52 -18.27 -19.50 -10.44
N GLN A 53 -17.58 -20.18 -11.36
CA GLN A 53 -16.16 -20.55 -11.20
C GLN A 53 -15.25 -19.31 -11.00
N ALA A 54 -15.42 -18.29 -11.85
CA ALA A 54 -14.66 -17.04 -11.72
C ALA A 54 -14.93 -16.34 -10.36
N THR A 55 -16.19 -16.37 -9.90
CA THR A 55 -16.56 -15.80 -8.59
C THR A 55 -15.92 -16.58 -7.44
N GLU A 56 -15.97 -17.91 -7.48
CA GLU A 56 -15.36 -18.76 -6.46
C GLU A 56 -13.84 -18.53 -6.36
N LEU A 57 -13.13 -18.46 -7.49
CA LEU A 57 -11.70 -18.17 -7.53
C LEU A 57 -11.37 -16.77 -6.99
N HIS A 58 -12.17 -15.77 -7.35
CA HIS A 58 -11.99 -14.40 -6.87
C HIS A 58 -12.16 -14.31 -5.34
N GLU A 59 -13.24 -14.91 -4.80
CA GLU A 59 -13.48 -14.90 -3.36
C GLU A 59 -12.48 -15.76 -2.57
N ALA A 60 -12.03 -16.88 -3.12
CA ALA A 60 -10.97 -17.68 -2.54
C ALA A 60 -9.63 -16.90 -2.47
N SER A 61 -9.34 -16.11 -3.50
CA SER A 61 -8.17 -15.21 -3.51
C SER A 61 -8.29 -14.13 -2.45
N ARG A 62 -9.46 -13.53 -2.28
CA ARG A 62 -9.76 -12.53 -1.24
C ARG A 62 -9.58 -13.13 0.16
N GLU A 63 -10.08 -14.34 0.38
CA GLU A 63 -9.93 -15.06 1.66
C GLU A 63 -8.45 -15.36 1.95
N THR A 64 -7.68 -15.77 0.94
CA THR A 64 -6.23 -15.99 1.08
C THR A 64 -5.51 -14.71 1.51
N VAL A 65 -5.82 -13.57 0.89
CA VAL A 65 -5.26 -12.26 1.29
C VAL A 65 -5.70 -11.89 2.69
N ARG A 66 -7.00 -12.05 3.02
CA ARG A 66 -7.52 -11.80 4.36
C ARG A 66 -6.72 -12.53 5.44
N GLN A 67 -6.47 -13.82 5.24
CA GLN A 67 -5.68 -14.64 6.19
C GLN A 67 -4.25 -14.14 6.28
N PHE A 68 -3.61 -13.85 5.14
CA PHE A 68 -2.22 -13.40 5.08
C PHE A 68 -1.98 -12.08 5.82
N ILE A 69 -2.89 -11.11 5.68
CA ILE A 69 -2.79 -9.80 6.36
C ILE A 69 -3.46 -9.80 7.74
N ASN A 70 -4.00 -10.94 8.18
CA ASN A 70 -4.72 -11.09 9.46
C ASN A 70 -5.92 -10.13 9.61
N ALA A 71 -6.62 -9.85 8.51
CA ALA A 71 -7.85 -9.07 8.55
C ALA A 71 -9.00 -9.89 9.17
N ARG A 72 -9.95 -9.22 9.82
CA ARG A 72 -11.07 -9.87 10.51
C ARG A 72 -12.11 -10.43 9.55
N SER A 73 -12.31 -9.73 8.44
CA SER A 73 -13.33 -10.07 7.44
C SER A 73 -12.80 -9.86 6.03
N THR A 74 -13.33 -10.63 5.07
CA THR A 74 -13.07 -10.42 3.64
C THR A 74 -13.56 -9.06 3.14
N SER A 75 -14.54 -8.43 3.82
CA SER A 75 -15.01 -7.09 3.51
C SER A 75 -13.98 -5.99 3.78
N GLU A 76 -12.92 -6.29 4.55
CA GLU A 76 -11.80 -5.38 4.79
C GLU A 76 -10.74 -5.45 3.67
N VAL A 77 -10.88 -6.39 2.74
CA VAL A 77 -9.94 -6.58 1.61
C VAL A 77 -10.51 -5.96 0.35
N VAL A 78 -9.89 -4.90 -0.13
CA VAL A 78 -10.25 -4.22 -1.37
C VAL A 78 -9.10 -4.35 -2.37
N PHE A 79 -9.34 -5.02 -3.50
CA PHE A 79 -8.37 -5.11 -4.58
C PHE A 79 -8.33 -3.82 -5.40
N THR A 80 -7.13 -3.32 -5.63
CA THR A 80 -6.84 -2.14 -6.43
C THR A 80 -5.74 -2.44 -7.45
N ARG A 81 -5.50 -1.52 -8.38
CA ARG A 81 -4.44 -1.67 -9.39
C ARG A 81 -3.02 -1.42 -8.87
N GLY A 82 -2.90 -0.96 -7.61
CA GLY A 82 -1.62 -0.72 -6.98
C GLY A 82 -1.69 0.32 -5.86
N THR A 83 -0.56 0.54 -5.17
CA THR A 83 -0.44 1.43 -4.00
C THR A 83 -0.96 2.85 -4.27
N THR A 84 -0.66 3.41 -5.44
CA THR A 84 -1.14 4.76 -5.80
C THR A 84 -2.66 4.85 -5.79
N GLU A 85 -3.36 3.87 -6.36
CA GLU A 85 -4.83 3.82 -6.33
C GLU A 85 -5.35 3.61 -4.92
N SER A 86 -4.73 2.71 -4.14
CA SER A 86 -5.14 2.43 -2.76
C SER A 86 -5.07 3.69 -1.88
N ILE A 87 -3.96 4.43 -1.96
CA ILE A 87 -3.79 5.66 -1.16
C ILE A 87 -4.77 6.75 -1.64
N ASN A 88 -4.94 6.94 -2.95
CA ASN A 88 -5.93 7.89 -3.46
C ASN A 88 -7.36 7.52 -3.03
N LEU A 89 -7.72 6.24 -3.05
CA LEU A 89 -9.01 5.76 -2.57
C LEU A 89 -9.20 6.08 -1.08
N LEU A 90 -8.19 5.82 -0.25
CA LEU A 90 -8.23 6.12 1.17
C LEU A 90 -8.34 7.64 1.41
N VAL A 91 -7.53 8.44 0.73
CA VAL A 91 -7.55 9.90 0.88
C VAL A 91 -8.88 10.50 0.43
N SER A 92 -9.48 9.98 -0.66
CA SER A 92 -10.78 10.46 -1.15
C SER A 92 -11.98 9.93 -0.38
N SER A 93 -11.83 8.87 0.42
CA SER A 93 -12.89 8.35 1.29
C SER A 93 -12.69 8.80 2.74
N PHE A 94 -11.66 8.31 3.42
CA PHE A 94 -11.35 8.67 4.80
C PHE A 94 -11.06 10.17 4.95
N GLY A 95 -10.24 10.74 4.06
CA GLY A 95 -9.89 12.15 4.11
C GLY A 95 -11.10 13.06 3.89
N ASP A 96 -12.01 12.69 2.99
CA ASP A 96 -13.22 13.51 2.76
C ASP A 96 -14.25 13.38 3.88
N GLU A 97 -14.40 12.19 4.46
CA GLU A 97 -15.39 11.92 5.50
C GLU A 97 -14.95 12.37 6.90
N PHE A 98 -13.68 12.08 7.27
CA PHE A 98 -13.21 12.20 8.66
C PHE A 98 -12.22 13.34 8.91
N MET A 99 -11.79 14.09 7.89
CA MET A 99 -10.85 15.20 8.06
C MET A 99 -11.51 16.54 7.67
N GLN A 100 -11.16 17.58 8.40
CA GLN A 100 -11.63 18.94 8.20
C GLN A 100 -10.47 19.94 8.27
N GLU A 101 -10.75 21.23 8.02
CA GLU A 101 -9.75 22.28 8.08
C GLU A 101 -8.99 22.29 9.41
N GLY A 102 -7.66 22.34 9.34
CA GLY A 102 -6.76 22.33 10.47
C GLY A 102 -6.48 20.93 11.05
N ASP A 103 -7.11 19.85 10.56
CA ASP A 103 -6.70 18.49 10.91
C ASP A 103 -5.35 18.14 10.30
N GLU A 104 -4.68 17.14 10.84
CA GLU A 104 -3.29 16.84 10.53
C GLU A 104 -3.10 15.38 10.07
N VAL A 105 -2.23 15.22 9.06
CA VAL A 105 -1.64 13.93 8.68
C VAL A 105 -0.15 13.95 8.96
N ILE A 106 0.39 12.87 9.51
CA ILE A 106 1.82 12.69 9.72
C ILE A 106 2.37 11.76 8.64
N LEU A 107 3.36 12.24 7.89
CA LEU A 107 4.10 11.50 6.87
C LEU A 107 5.57 11.38 7.28
N SER A 108 6.34 10.49 6.66
CA SER A 108 7.80 10.55 6.78
C SER A 108 8.44 11.34 5.64
N VAL A 109 9.65 11.86 5.86
CA VAL A 109 10.43 12.56 4.83
C VAL A 109 10.84 11.65 3.68
N MET A 110 10.82 10.33 3.87
CA MET A 110 11.26 9.33 2.88
C MET A 110 10.11 8.68 2.10
N GLU A 111 8.92 9.29 2.12
CA GLU A 111 7.76 8.76 1.42
C GLU A 111 7.92 8.78 -0.10
N HIS A 112 7.36 7.77 -0.76
CA HIS A 112 7.17 7.80 -2.20
C HIS A 112 6.07 8.80 -2.57
N HIS A 113 6.15 9.40 -3.76
CA HIS A 113 5.16 10.39 -4.23
C HIS A 113 3.70 9.90 -4.15
N SER A 114 3.46 8.59 -4.30
CA SER A 114 2.12 8.00 -4.13
C SER A 114 1.54 8.21 -2.74
N ASN A 115 2.38 8.42 -1.72
CA ASN A 115 1.98 8.71 -0.35
C ASN A 115 2.27 10.15 0.09
N ILE A 116 2.58 11.04 -0.84
CA ILE A 116 2.74 12.48 -0.58
C ILE A 116 1.66 13.26 -1.31
N VAL A 117 1.60 13.09 -2.63
CA VAL A 117 0.76 13.92 -3.51
C VAL A 117 -0.75 13.84 -3.16
N PRO A 118 -1.35 12.68 -2.86
CA PRO A 118 -2.76 12.63 -2.47
C PRO A 118 -3.07 13.48 -1.23
N TRP A 119 -2.19 13.47 -0.23
CA TRP A 119 -2.34 14.29 0.98
C TRP A 119 -2.15 15.79 0.70
N GLN A 120 -1.22 16.16 -0.19
CA GLN A 120 -1.06 17.55 -0.63
C GLN A 120 -2.30 18.07 -1.37
N LEU A 121 -2.91 17.22 -2.22
CA LEU A 121 -4.17 17.57 -2.89
C LEU A 121 -5.32 17.72 -1.89
N LEU A 122 -5.40 16.88 -0.89
CA LEU A 122 -6.38 17.01 0.20
C LEU A 122 -6.12 18.29 1.01
N ALA A 123 -4.85 18.59 1.32
CA ALA A 123 -4.47 19.81 2.04
C ALA A 123 -4.87 21.07 1.28
N ALA A 124 -4.62 21.10 -0.02
CA ALA A 124 -5.04 22.23 -0.87
C ALA A 124 -6.57 22.40 -0.94
N ARG A 125 -7.34 21.30 -0.86
CA ARG A 125 -8.81 21.31 -0.97
C ARG A 125 -9.51 21.55 0.35
N LYS A 126 -9.02 20.96 1.45
CA LYS A 126 -9.69 20.99 2.76
C LYS A 126 -8.96 21.77 3.84
N GLY A 127 -7.75 22.29 3.57
CA GLY A 127 -6.99 23.06 4.57
C GLY A 127 -6.39 22.19 5.68
N ILE A 128 -6.15 20.89 5.46
CA ILE A 128 -5.44 20.06 6.42
C ILE A 128 -3.94 20.39 6.43
N ALA A 129 -3.26 20.09 7.53
CA ALA A 129 -1.82 20.26 7.67
C ALA A 129 -1.09 18.92 7.46
N ILE A 130 0.07 18.98 6.78
CA ILE A 130 0.98 17.85 6.64
C ILE A 130 2.16 18.06 7.58
N LYS A 131 2.35 17.16 8.54
CA LYS A 131 3.52 17.10 9.42
C LYS A 131 4.47 16.03 8.91
N VAL A 132 5.78 16.29 9.01
CA VAL A 132 6.79 15.40 8.43
C VAL A 132 7.77 14.92 9.50
N ILE A 133 7.91 13.61 9.63
CA ILE A 133 8.91 12.98 10.48
C ILE A 133 10.28 13.15 9.82
N PRO A 134 11.24 13.82 10.47
CA PRO A 134 12.58 13.98 9.91
C PRO A 134 13.40 12.69 10.01
N MET A 135 14.50 12.64 9.26
CA MET A 135 15.50 11.56 9.34
C MET A 135 16.89 12.12 9.66
N ASN A 136 17.76 11.25 10.17
CA ASN A 136 19.17 11.55 10.38
C ASN A 136 20.01 11.32 9.11
N ASP A 137 21.32 11.64 9.18
CA ASP A 137 22.25 11.46 8.06
C ASP A 137 22.50 9.98 7.69
N LYS A 138 22.05 9.04 8.52
CA LYS A 138 22.10 7.60 8.21
C LYS A 138 20.85 7.11 7.48
N GLY A 139 19.87 7.97 7.25
CA GLY A 139 18.58 7.62 6.63
C GLY A 139 17.63 6.90 7.58
N GLU A 140 17.73 7.13 8.89
CA GLU A 140 16.85 6.57 9.91
C GLU A 140 15.88 7.65 10.40
N LEU A 141 14.58 7.32 10.57
CA LEU A 141 13.58 8.25 11.09
C LEU A 141 13.86 8.60 12.57
N LEU A 142 13.69 9.86 12.92
CA LEU A 142 13.85 10.34 14.29
C LEU A 142 12.55 10.11 15.08
N LEU A 143 12.48 9.01 15.82
CA LEU A 143 11.26 8.62 16.55
C LEU A 143 10.91 9.58 17.69
N ASP A 144 11.90 10.19 18.34
CA ASP A 144 11.66 11.22 19.36
C ASP A 144 10.98 12.47 18.78
N GLU A 145 11.30 12.82 17.51
CA GLU A 145 10.62 13.90 16.79
C GLU A 145 9.23 13.46 16.32
N TYR A 146 9.08 12.19 15.89
CA TYR A 146 7.78 11.62 15.51
C TYR A 146 6.77 11.75 16.65
N GLU A 147 7.13 11.39 17.88
CA GLU A 147 6.24 11.47 19.03
C GLU A 147 5.76 12.91 19.31
N LYS A 148 6.60 13.90 19.08
CA LYS A 148 6.27 15.32 19.26
C LYS A 148 5.32 15.89 18.20
N LEU A 149 5.12 15.19 17.07
CA LEU A 149 4.22 15.64 16.00
C LEU A 149 2.74 15.44 16.34
N PHE A 150 2.39 14.56 17.28
CA PHE A 150 1.01 14.29 17.64
C PHE A 150 0.33 15.47 18.32
N SER A 151 -0.92 15.71 17.98
CA SER A 151 -1.81 16.67 18.61
C SER A 151 -3.25 16.13 18.57
N GLU A 152 -4.18 16.81 19.20
CA GLU A 152 -5.63 16.48 19.14
C GLU A 152 -6.20 16.55 17.71
N ARG A 153 -5.50 17.23 16.80
CA ARG A 153 -5.88 17.36 15.38
C ARG A 153 -5.29 16.27 14.49
N THR A 154 -4.36 15.45 14.99
CA THR A 154 -3.78 14.36 14.20
C THR A 154 -4.82 13.28 13.95
N LYS A 155 -5.11 13.00 12.67
CA LYS A 155 -6.15 12.04 12.26
C LYS A 155 -5.60 10.74 11.70
N ILE A 156 -4.41 10.77 11.12
CA ILE A 156 -3.78 9.59 10.51
C ILE A 156 -2.27 9.77 10.44
N VAL A 157 -1.56 8.66 10.60
CA VAL A 157 -0.14 8.51 10.25
C VAL A 157 -0.07 7.67 8.98
N SER A 158 0.72 8.09 7.99
CA SER A 158 0.92 7.32 6.75
C SER A 158 2.41 7.25 6.43
N VAL A 159 3.00 6.05 6.56
CA VAL A 159 4.47 5.88 6.52
C VAL A 159 4.88 4.65 5.74
N VAL A 160 5.98 4.77 4.97
CA VAL A 160 6.57 3.67 4.24
C VAL A 160 7.25 2.67 5.19
N HIS A 161 7.00 1.37 4.99
CA HIS A 161 7.70 0.34 5.75
C HIS A 161 9.16 0.20 5.33
N VAL A 162 9.42 0.16 4.02
CA VAL A 162 10.77 0.08 3.46
C VAL A 162 10.93 1.15 2.40
N SER A 163 11.88 2.06 2.59
CA SER A 163 12.13 3.13 1.64
C SER A 163 12.59 2.55 0.29
N ASN A 164 11.90 2.93 -0.79
CA ASN A 164 12.27 2.54 -2.14
C ASN A 164 13.56 3.21 -2.65
N VAL A 165 14.01 4.29 -2.01
CA VAL A 165 15.23 5.04 -2.36
C VAL A 165 16.41 4.59 -1.50
N LEU A 166 16.23 4.55 -0.17
CA LEU A 166 17.30 4.31 0.79
C LEU A 166 17.43 2.82 1.15
N GLY A 167 16.37 2.02 0.98
CA GLY A 167 16.31 0.65 1.47
C GLY A 167 16.17 0.54 3.00
N THR A 168 16.06 1.66 3.71
CA THR A 168 15.84 1.70 5.15
C THR A 168 14.54 0.98 5.51
N VAL A 169 14.61 0.04 6.45
CA VAL A 169 13.44 -0.63 7.03
C VAL A 169 13.04 0.13 8.27
N ASN A 170 11.91 0.83 8.20
CA ASN A 170 11.40 1.61 9.31
C ASN A 170 10.80 0.72 10.41
N PRO A 171 10.91 1.11 11.69
CA PRO A 171 10.38 0.35 12.82
C PRO A 171 8.85 0.54 12.95
N VAL A 172 8.11 0.16 11.89
CA VAL A 172 6.66 0.45 11.77
C VAL A 172 5.83 -0.14 12.92
N LYS A 173 6.27 -1.24 13.53
CA LYS A 173 5.58 -1.82 14.70
C LYS A 173 5.56 -0.84 15.89
N GLU A 174 6.69 -0.19 16.16
CA GLU A 174 6.83 0.82 17.21
C GLU A 174 6.05 2.07 16.83
N MET A 175 6.17 2.53 15.58
CA MET A 175 5.45 3.70 15.08
C MET A 175 3.93 3.51 15.16
N ILE A 176 3.41 2.32 14.81
CA ILE A 176 1.99 1.98 14.93
C ILE A 176 1.57 1.98 16.41
N ALA A 177 2.38 1.41 17.30
CA ALA A 177 2.07 1.40 18.74
C ALA A 177 1.96 2.82 19.30
N THR A 178 2.87 3.72 18.91
CA THR A 178 2.82 5.15 19.26
C THR A 178 1.56 5.82 18.71
N ALA A 179 1.25 5.64 17.41
CA ALA A 179 0.04 6.20 16.82
C ALA A 179 -1.23 5.72 17.54
N HIS A 180 -1.33 4.42 17.82
CA HIS A 180 -2.48 3.84 18.51
C HIS A 180 -2.60 4.32 19.98
N ALA A 181 -1.48 4.60 20.66
CA ALA A 181 -1.50 5.19 22.00
C ALA A 181 -2.13 6.60 22.00
N HIS A 182 -2.04 7.32 20.89
CA HIS A 182 -2.72 8.60 20.65
C HIS A 182 -4.13 8.46 20.04
N GLY A 183 -4.63 7.22 19.84
CA GLY A 183 -5.92 6.95 19.22
C GLY A 183 -5.95 7.23 17.69
N VAL A 184 -4.77 7.29 17.05
CA VAL A 184 -4.61 7.64 15.64
C VAL A 184 -4.36 6.38 14.81
N PRO A 185 -5.10 6.13 13.71
CA PRO A 185 -4.83 5.04 12.79
C PRO A 185 -3.52 5.25 12.02
N CYS A 186 -2.92 4.13 11.57
CA CYS A 186 -1.70 4.13 10.78
C CYS A 186 -1.91 3.37 9.46
N LEU A 187 -1.47 3.98 8.35
CA LEU A 187 -1.43 3.43 6.99
C LEU A 187 0.00 3.05 6.63
#